data_6b3f578510d275e00e662177ec441e15
#
_entry.id   6b3f578510d275e00e662177ec441e15
#
_cell.length_a   1.000
_cell.length_b   1.000
_cell.length_c   1.000
_cell.angle_alpha   90.00
_cell.angle_beta   90.00
_cell.angle_gamma   90.00
#
_symmetry.space_group_name_H-M   'P 1'
#
loop_
_entity.id
_entity.type
_entity.pdbx_description
1 polymer ?
#
loop_
_entity_poly.entity_id
_entity_poly.type
_entity_poly.pdbx_seq_one_letter_code
_entity_poly.pdbx_strand_id
1 'polypeptide(L)'
;MDRNEVILVGRLPEVAHIRSLQSGGTLGTWRLIVRRRHRGRGARVDTIPCASFEIDVIEAVAGWLPDDIVEVTGSLRRRWWGSEGAKSSGYEVEVRSGRRLERKVITTLACDDEVPLPVPPRPVRSLLHAKKKGTAGREGEPRLTPVRSGN
;
A
#
# COMPACT_ATOMS: atom_id res chain seq x y z
N MET A 1 31.62 27.77 -3.98
CA MET A 1 30.58 27.78 -2.93
C MET A 1 29.77 26.52 -3.03
N ASP A 2 29.72 25.72 -1.98
CA ASP A 2 28.98 24.46 -2.00
C ASP A 2 27.48 24.73 -1.82
N ARG A 3 26.65 23.99 -2.54
CA ARG A 3 25.20 24.07 -2.44
C ARG A 3 24.62 22.70 -2.22
N ASN A 4 23.78 22.57 -1.21
CA ASN A 4 23.06 21.35 -0.88
C ASN A 4 21.59 21.69 -0.65
N GLU A 5 20.82 21.61 -1.74
CA GLU A 5 19.41 21.95 -1.75
C GLU A 5 18.65 20.87 -2.53
N VAL A 6 17.58 20.37 -1.93
CA VAL A 6 16.73 19.32 -2.49
C VAL A 6 15.29 19.79 -2.43
N ILE A 7 14.58 19.69 -3.53
CA ILE A 7 13.13 19.92 -3.61
C ILE A 7 12.50 18.65 -4.16
N LEU A 8 11.56 18.09 -3.41
CA LEU A 8 10.86 16.88 -3.79
C LEU A 8 9.36 17.10 -3.73
N VAL A 9 8.67 16.60 -4.74
CA VAL A 9 7.22 16.42 -4.74
C VAL A 9 6.94 14.94 -4.77
N GLY A 10 6.17 14.46 -3.81
CA GLY A 10 5.89 13.03 -3.69
C GLY A 10 4.61 12.75 -2.92
N ARG A 11 4.27 11.49 -2.89
CA ARG A 11 3.12 10.98 -2.16
C ARG A 11 3.55 10.43 -0.80
N LEU A 12 2.78 10.72 0.22
CA LEU A 12 2.98 10.17 1.56
C LEU A 12 2.40 8.74 1.61
N PRO A 13 3.20 7.69 1.87
CA PRO A 13 2.69 6.33 1.96
C PRO A 13 1.98 6.05 3.30
N GLU A 14 2.41 6.72 4.36
CA GLU A 14 1.97 6.51 5.74
C GLU A 14 2.07 7.83 6.52
N VAL A 15 1.45 7.90 7.68
CA VAL A 15 1.57 9.06 8.57
C VAL A 15 3.01 9.22 9.07
N ALA A 16 3.39 10.45 9.38
CA ALA A 16 4.71 10.73 9.94
C ALA A 16 4.82 10.24 11.39
N HIS A 17 6.01 9.80 11.75
CA HIS A 17 6.36 9.44 13.12
C HIS A 17 7.02 10.64 13.81
N ILE A 18 6.40 11.10 14.89
CA ILE A 18 6.89 12.22 15.69
C ILE A 18 7.30 11.69 17.05
N ARG A 19 8.49 12.04 17.46
CA ARG A 19 9.06 11.63 18.76
C ARG A 19 9.81 12.76 19.43
N SER A 20 9.72 12.83 20.76
CA SER A 20 10.54 13.70 21.57
C SER A 20 11.94 13.09 21.75
N LEU A 21 12.94 13.92 21.71
CA LEU A 21 14.34 13.55 21.93
C LEU A 21 14.72 13.80 23.40
N GLN A 22 15.65 13.02 23.91
CA GLN A 22 16.17 13.19 25.28
C GLN A 22 16.84 14.57 25.48
N SER A 23 17.29 15.20 24.40
CA SER A 23 17.84 16.55 24.39
C SER A 23 16.81 17.68 24.51
N GLY A 24 15.51 17.33 24.61
CA GLY A 24 14.41 18.30 24.71
C GLY A 24 13.83 18.77 23.38
N GLY A 25 14.36 18.30 22.25
CA GLY A 25 13.84 18.60 20.91
C GLY A 25 12.80 17.61 20.45
N THR A 26 12.16 17.90 19.34
CA THR A 26 11.23 17.02 18.64
C THR A 26 11.80 16.63 17.28
N LEU A 27 11.62 15.39 16.87
CA LEU A 27 12.01 14.88 15.58
C LEU A 27 10.79 14.29 14.87
N GLY A 28 10.50 14.82 13.70
CA GLY A 28 9.55 14.22 12.76
C GLY A 28 10.29 13.40 11.70
N THR A 29 9.82 12.19 11.43
CA THR A 29 10.35 11.32 10.36
C THR A 29 9.21 10.76 9.53
N TRP A 30 9.41 10.70 8.22
CA TRP A 30 8.46 10.14 7.27
C TRP A 30 9.15 9.67 6.00
N ARG A 31 8.41 9.13 5.07
CA ARG A 31 8.89 8.72 3.75
C ARG A 31 8.08 9.38 2.66
N LEU A 32 8.73 9.67 1.54
CA LEU A 32 8.06 10.13 0.33
C LEU A 32 8.23 9.11 -0.78
N ILE A 33 7.16 8.81 -1.48
CA ILE A 33 7.19 8.06 -2.73
C ILE A 33 7.25 9.04 -3.88
N VAL A 34 8.39 9.07 -4.57
CA VAL A 34 8.64 9.93 -5.72
C VAL A 34 8.69 9.08 -6.97
N ARG A 35 7.90 9.43 -7.98
CA ARG A 35 7.90 8.73 -9.25
C ARG A 35 9.12 9.12 -10.08
N ARG A 36 9.83 8.12 -10.59
CA ARG A 36 10.89 8.37 -11.56
C ARG A 36 10.28 8.66 -12.94
N ARG A 37 10.80 9.69 -13.60
CA ARG A 37 10.54 9.86 -15.02
C ARG A 37 11.34 8.78 -15.77
N HIS A 38 10.64 7.82 -16.34
CA HIS A 38 11.25 6.74 -17.10
C HIS A 38 10.60 6.60 -18.47
N ARG A 39 11.43 6.39 -19.53
CA ARG A 39 10.96 6.23 -20.91
C ARG A 39 10.49 4.80 -21.23
N GLY A 40 10.51 3.88 -20.29
CA GLY A 40 10.14 2.47 -20.46
C GLY A 40 8.78 2.11 -19.87
N ARG A 41 8.35 0.88 -20.14
CA ARG A 41 7.14 0.32 -19.54
C ARG A 41 7.35 0.08 -18.04
N GLY A 42 6.43 0.56 -17.23
CA GLY A 42 6.41 0.39 -15.78
C GLY A 42 6.77 1.67 -15.02
N ALA A 43 5.97 1.99 -13.99
CA ALA A 43 6.24 3.08 -13.08
C ALA A 43 7.31 2.63 -12.07
N ARG A 44 8.47 3.29 -12.08
CA ARG A 44 9.47 3.14 -11.02
C ARG A 44 9.29 4.25 -10.01
N VAL A 45 9.42 3.90 -8.75
CA VAL A 45 9.30 4.83 -7.63
C VAL A 45 10.55 4.75 -6.76
N ASP A 46 10.90 5.86 -6.15
CA ASP A 46 11.87 5.93 -5.07
C ASP A 46 11.14 6.20 -3.76
N THR A 47 11.53 5.50 -2.73
CA THR A 47 11.10 5.78 -1.36
C THR A 47 12.21 6.55 -0.66
N ILE A 48 11.97 7.83 -0.41
CA ILE A 48 12.98 8.75 0.11
C ILE A 48 12.68 9.04 1.57
N PRO A 49 13.59 8.72 2.50
CA PRO A 49 13.44 9.06 3.89
C PRO A 49 13.62 10.57 4.10
N CYS A 50 12.74 11.15 4.91
CA CYS A 50 12.74 12.55 5.28
C CYS A 50 12.72 12.67 6.80
N ALA A 51 13.39 13.71 7.30
CA ALA A 51 13.40 14.05 8.71
C ALA A 51 13.34 15.57 8.89
N SER A 52 12.79 16.04 10.00
CA SER A 52 12.83 17.47 10.36
C SER A 52 12.92 17.63 11.87
N PHE A 53 13.64 18.68 12.26
CA PHE A 53 13.71 19.19 13.63
C PHE A 53 12.97 20.53 13.76
N GLU A 54 12.53 21.10 12.63
CA GLU A 54 11.82 22.38 12.60
C GLU A 54 10.38 22.17 13.08
N ILE A 55 9.98 22.92 14.10
CA ILE A 55 8.68 22.75 14.74
C ILE A 55 7.52 23.02 13.76
N ASP A 56 7.65 24.03 12.92
CA ASP A 56 6.63 24.40 11.92
C ASP A 56 6.41 23.27 10.90
N VAL A 57 7.51 22.60 10.50
CA VAL A 57 7.45 21.47 9.59
C VAL A 57 6.82 20.26 10.28
N ILE A 58 7.16 20.00 11.54
CA ILE A 58 6.62 18.90 12.33
C ILE A 58 5.12 19.06 12.53
N GLU A 59 4.65 20.27 12.83
CA GLU A 59 3.23 20.57 12.97
C GLU A 59 2.49 20.37 11.64
N ALA A 60 3.07 20.85 10.54
CA ALA A 60 2.48 20.65 9.22
C ALA A 60 2.37 19.16 8.87
N VAL A 61 3.46 18.41 9.09
CA VAL A 61 3.56 16.98 8.78
C VAL A 61 2.62 16.13 9.65
N ALA A 62 2.39 16.52 10.89
CA ALA A 62 1.42 15.87 11.78
C ALA A 62 -0.01 15.85 11.22
N GLY A 63 -0.36 16.88 10.42
CA GLY A 63 -1.66 16.99 9.77
C GLY A 63 -1.76 16.32 8.40
N TRP A 64 -0.66 15.72 7.89
CA TRP A 64 -0.68 15.04 6.60
C TRP A 64 -1.20 13.61 6.75
N LEU A 65 -1.93 13.18 5.74
CA LEU A 65 -2.54 11.85 5.70
C LEU A 65 -1.88 10.99 4.61
N PRO A 66 -1.99 9.66 4.72
CA PRO A 66 -1.61 8.77 3.62
C PRO A 66 -2.26 9.20 2.31
N ASP A 67 -1.51 9.06 1.23
CA ASP A 67 -1.86 9.49 -0.13
C ASP A 67 -1.89 11.01 -0.39
N ASP A 68 -1.67 11.86 0.62
CA ASP A 68 -1.45 13.29 0.37
C ASP A 68 -0.23 13.49 -0.55
N ILE A 69 -0.35 14.41 -1.49
CA ILE A 69 0.78 14.89 -2.31
C ILE A 69 1.36 16.09 -1.62
N VAL A 70 2.64 16.02 -1.31
CA VAL A 70 3.35 17.05 -0.58
C VAL A 70 4.63 17.46 -1.30
N GLU A 71 5.01 18.70 -1.10
CA GLU A 71 6.31 19.24 -1.52
C GLU A 71 7.14 19.51 -0.28
N VAL A 72 8.39 19.08 -0.32
CA VAL A 72 9.37 19.35 0.73
C VAL A 72 10.61 19.97 0.14
N THR A 73 11.19 20.90 0.89
CA THR A 73 12.48 21.54 0.58
C THR A 73 13.42 21.35 1.75
N GLY A 74 14.63 20.96 1.46
CA GLY A 74 15.63 20.68 2.48
C GLY A 74 17.02 20.42 1.92
N SER A 75 17.81 19.66 2.65
CA SER A 75 19.18 19.27 2.29
C SER A 75 19.37 17.77 2.39
N LEU A 76 20.17 17.21 1.51
CA LEU A 76 20.57 15.81 1.58
C LEU A 76 21.58 15.62 2.70
N ARG A 77 21.32 14.68 3.61
CA ARG A 77 22.19 14.34 4.72
C ARG A 77 22.57 12.88 4.70
N ARG A 78 23.82 12.58 5.03
CA ARG A 78 24.24 11.22 5.32
C ARG A 78 24.01 10.92 6.79
N ARG A 79 23.29 9.86 7.06
CA ARG A 79 23.06 9.35 8.41
C ARG A 79 23.80 8.05 8.62
N TRP A 80 24.29 7.89 9.82
CA TRP A 80 24.89 6.66 10.30
C TRP A 80 24.04 6.09 11.42
N TRP A 81 23.81 4.79 11.41
CA TRP A 81 23.12 4.08 12.46
C TRP A 81 23.75 2.71 12.67
N GLY A 82 23.50 2.11 13.86
CA GLY A 82 24.08 0.86 14.29
C GLY A 82 25.06 1.03 15.45
N SER A 83 25.40 -0.08 16.10
CA SER A 83 26.37 -0.16 17.15
C SER A 83 27.78 -0.38 16.61
N GLU A 84 28.79 -0.27 17.46
CA GLU A 84 30.18 -0.59 17.13
C GLU A 84 30.27 -2.01 16.58
N GLY A 85 30.78 -2.13 15.35
CA GLY A 85 30.92 -3.39 14.62
C GLY A 85 29.95 -3.62 13.45
N ALA A 86 28.79 -2.94 13.43
CA ALA A 86 27.82 -3.04 12.35
C ALA A 86 27.21 -1.67 12.01
N LYS A 87 28.06 -0.73 11.59
CA LYS A 87 27.60 0.62 11.17
C LYS A 87 27.02 0.56 9.76
N SER A 88 25.76 0.92 9.64
CA SER A 88 25.10 1.18 8.36
C SER A 88 24.98 2.67 8.11
N SER A 89 25.01 3.06 6.85
CA SER A 89 24.77 4.45 6.49
C SER A 89 23.76 4.56 5.35
N GLY A 90 23.04 5.65 5.31
CA GLY A 90 22.14 5.98 4.22
C GLY A 90 21.99 7.48 4.10
N TYR A 91 21.18 7.87 3.14
CA TYR A 91 20.87 9.27 2.90
C TYR A 91 19.42 9.53 3.26
N GLU A 92 19.18 10.71 3.84
CA GLU A 92 17.83 11.23 4.10
C GLU A 92 17.79 12.71 3.73
N VAL A 93 16.62 13.24 3.53
CA VAL A 93 16.41 14.68 3.32
C VAL A 93 16.04 15.30 4.66
N GLU A 94 16.90 16.20 5.15
CA GLU A 94 16.61 17.06 6.29
C GLU A 94 15.76 18.22 5.79
N VAL A 95 14.46 18.18 6.11
CA VAL A 95 13.44 19.08 5.59
C VAL A 95 13.39 20.35 6.44
N ARG A 96 13.45 21.51 5.77
CA ARG A 96 13.35 22.84 6.38
C ARG A 96 11.98 23.47 6.14
N SER A 97 11.33 23.10 5.05
CA SER A 97 9.95 23.53 4.78
C SER A 97 9.18 22.45 4.04
N GLY A 98 7.88 22.39 4.26
CA GLY A 98 7.01 21.44 3.61
C GLY A 98 5.59 21.98 3.49
N ARG A 99 4.93 21.64 2.41
CA ARG A 99 3.53 21.99 2.19
C ARG A 99 2.78 20.85 1.51
N ARG A 100 1.53 20.71 1.86
CA ARG A 100 0.62 19.83 1.16
C ARG A 100 0.11 20.50 -0.11
N LEU A 101 0.24 19.83 -1.25
CA LEU A 101 -0.26 20.29 -2.54
C LEU A 101 -1.67 19.77 -2.79
N GLU A 102 -1.89 18.47 -2.54
CA GLU A 102 -3.17 17.80 -2.81
C GLU A 102 -3.51 16.84 -1.68
N ARG A 103 -4.79 16.72 -1.38
CA ARG A 103 -5.34 15.68 -0.51
C ARG A 103 -6.24 14.77 -1.34
N LYS A 104 -5.97 13.48 -1.29
CA LYS A 104 -6.87 12.50 -1.89
C LYS A 104 -8.12 12.40 -1.03
N VAL A 105 -9.19 13.06 -1.46
CA VAL A 105 -10.51 12.85 -0.85
C VAL A 105 -11.00 11.49 -1.32
N ILE A 106 -11.03 10.52 -0.42
CA ILE A 106 -11.80 9.30 -0.64
C ILE A 106 -13.25 9.72 -0.47
N THR A 107 -13.93 10.03 -1.58
CA THR A 107 -15.38 10.09 -1.56
C THR A 107 -15.85 8.67 -1.32
N THR A 108 -16.09 8.33 -0.07
CA THR A 108 -16.93 7.18 0.26
C THR A 108 -18.27 7.57 -0.32
N LEU A 109 -18.60 7.04 -1.50
CA LEU A 109 -19.99 6.97 -1.92
C LEU A 109 -20.67 6.25 -0.75
N ALA A 110 -21.44 7.00 0.04
CA ALA A 110 -22.42 6.41 0.89
C ALA A 110 -23.20 5.48 -0.02
N CYS A 111 -23.05 4.17 0.19
CA CYS A 111 -24.01 3.23 -0.34
C CYS A 111 -25.31 3.70 0.28
N ASP A 112 -26.13 4.40 -0.54
CA ASP A 112 -27.53 4.52 -0.24
C ASP A 112 -27.96 3.08 0.04
N ASP A 113 -28.41 2.84 1.27
CA ASP A 113 -29.11 1.64 1.65
C ASP A 113 -30.31 1.50 0.72
N GLU A 114 -30.08 0.97 -0.46
CA GLU A 114 -31.13 0.43 -1.28
C GLU A 114 -31.64 -0.78 -0.52
N VAL A 115 -32.70 -0.52 0.26
CA VAL A 115 -33.51 -1.55 0.90
C VAL A 115 -33.84 -2.57 -0.19
N PRO A 116 -33.39 -3.85 -0.07
CA PRO A 116 -33.71 -4.84 -1.07
C PRO A 116 -35.23 -4.96 -1.14
N LEU A 117 -35.78 -4.60 -2.28
CA LEU A 117 -37.22 -4.87 -2.56
C LEU A 117 -37.47 -6.35 -2.31
N PRO A 118 -38.56 -6.69 -1.60
CA PRO A 118 -38.86 -8.09 -1.33
C PRO A 118 -39.03 -8.82 -2.65
N VAL A 119 -38.17 -9.81 -2.88
CA VAL A 119 -38.22 -10.69 -4.03
C VAL A 119 -39.54 -11.46 -3.96
N PRO A 120 -40.42 -11.37 -4.95
CA PRO A 120 -41.67 -12.17 -4.97
C PRO A 120 -41.31 -13.67 -4.98
N PRO A 121 -42.06 -14.49 -4.21
CA PRO A 121 -41.76 -15.91 -4.13
C PRO A 121 -41.86 -16.56 -5.51
N ARG A 122 -40.81 -17.28 -5.91
CA ARG A 122 -40.80 -18.06 -7.13
C ARG A 122 -41.92 -19.09 -7.08
N PRO A 123 -42.73 -19.24 -8.15
CA PRO A 123 -43.74 -20.31 -8.20
C PRO A 123 -43.02 -21.65 -8.16
N VAL A 124 -43.34 -22.45 -7.14
CA VAL A 124 -42.96 -23.86 -7.06
C VAL A 124 -43.65 -24.61 -8.19
N ARG A 125 -42.88 -25.00 -9.20
CA ARG A 125 -43.37 -25.97 -10.18
C ARG A 125 -43.55 -27.30 -9.47
N SER A 126 -44.81 -27.65 -9.25
CA SER A 126 -45.21 -29.00 -8.85
C SER A 126 -44.69 -30.00 -9.88
N LEU A 127 -43.73 -30.84 -9.48
CA LEU A 127 -43.39 -32.04 -10.19
C LEU A 127 -44.39 -33.12 -9.80
N LEU A 128 -45.52 -33.15 -10.50
CA LEU A 128 -46.42 -34.32 -10.54
C LEU A 128 -45.96 -35.24 -11.68
N HIS A 129 -45.54 -36.45 -11.26
CA HIS A 129 -45.61 -37.74 -11.95
C HIS A 129 -45.16 -37.86 -13.41
N ALA A 130 -44.11 -38.61 -13.61
CA ALA A 130 -44.12 -39.68 -14.62
C ALA A 130 -43.28 -40.87 -14.15
N LYS A 131 -43.99 -41.89 -13.77
CA LYS A 131 -43.57 -43.25 -13.47
C LYS A 131 -43.53 -44.00 -14.78
N LYS A 132 -42.40 -44.69 -15.14
CA LYS A 132 -42.36 -45.95 -15.91
C LYS A 132 -40.89 -46.34 -16.09
N LYS A 133 -40.46 -47.39 -15.42
CA LYS A 133 -40.32 -48.82 -15.83
C LYS A 133 -39.35 -49.05 -16.98
N GLY A 134 -38.34 -49.87 -16.62
CA GLY A 134 -37.83 -50.89 -17.55
C GLY A 134 -36.29 -50.95 -17.59
N THR A 135 -35.78 -51.83 -16.83
CA THR A 135 -35.05 -53.09 -17.09
C THR A 135 -33.63 -53.00 -17.60
N ALA A 136 -32.76 -53.47 -16.71
CA ALA A 136 -31.81 -54.60 -16.89
C ALA A 136 -30.60 -54.41 -17.82
N GLY A 137 -29.46 -54.58 -17.24
CA GLY A 137 -28.53 -55.50 -17.84
C GLY A 137 -27.06 -55.08 -17.97
N ARG A 138 -26.25 -55.69 -17.14
CA ARG A 138 -24.93 -56.30 -17.33
C ARG A 138 -23.73 -55.42 -17.11
N GLU A 139 -23.09 -55.67 -15.99
CA GLU A 139 -21.88 -56.48 -15.72
C GLU A 139 -20.72 -56.24 -16.68
N GLY A 140 -19.62 -55.88 -16.11
CA GLY A 140 -18.31 -55.93 -16.74
C GLY A 140 -17.23 -55.22 -15.95
N GLU A 141 -16.79 -55.82 -14.87
CA GLU A 141 -15.58 -55.58 -14.11
C GLU A 141 -14.37 -56.17 -14.85
N PRO A 142 -13.18 -56.08 -14.32
CA PRO A 142 -12.14 -55.03 -14.37
C PRO A 142 -10.83 -55.53 -15.03
N ARG A 143 -9.86 -54.70 -15.27
CA ARG A 143 -8.45 -55.17 -15.27
C ARG A 143 -7.44 -54.03 -14.90
N LEU A 144 -6.79 -54.38 -13.88
CA LEU A 144 -5.50 -54.02 -13.27
C LEU A 144 -4.32 -53.84 -14.24
N THR A 145 -3.55 -52.77 -13.95
CA THR A 145 -2.09 -52.57 -13.89
C THR A 145 -1.16 -53.34 -14.85
N PRO A 146 0.13 -52.94 -15.07
CA PRO A 146 1.09 -52.52 -14.06
C PRO A 146 2.13 -51.43 -14.45
N VAL A 147 2.74 -50.91 -13.40
CA VAL A 147 4.08 -50.35 -13.17
C VAL A 147 5.23 -50.87 -14.05
N ARG A 148 6.14 -49.95 -14.45
CA ARG A 148 7.62 -50.13 -14.46
C ARG A 148 8.27 -48.76 -14.72
N SER A 149 8.96 -48.22 -13.79
CA SER A 149 10.39 -48.19 -13.43
C SER A 149 11.38 -48.18 -14.60
N GLY A 150 12.31 -47.23 -14.49
CA GLY A 150 13.68 -47.38 -14.97
C GLY A 150 14.14 -46.28 -15.93
N ASN A 151 14.95 -45.48 -15.57
CA ASN A 151 16.39 -45.31 -15.38
C ASN A 151 16.74 -43.86 -15.38
#